data_ec72fb89f2478961b286867dde09f44e
#
_entry.id   ec72fb89f2478961b286867dde09f44e
#
_cell.length_a   1.000
_cell.length_b   1.000
_cell.length_c   1.000
_cell.angle_alpha   90.00
_cell.angle_beta   90.00
_cell.angle_gamma   90.00
#
_symmetry.space_group_name_H-M   'P 1'
#
loop_
_entity.id
_entity.type
_entity.pdbx_description
1 polymer ?
#
loop_
_entity_poly.entity_id
_entity_poly.type
_entity_poly.pdbx_seq_one_letter_code
_entity_poly.pdbx_strand_id
1 'polypeptide(L)'
;MPHMNKQMASFFLTTRCNLRCIYCYNREERSQLKEQTLPLDIAKEGVDYYFTNSLSRHIRFYGPGEPTQAFSLMKDIVAYARQKAGDLLTTELQTNGCFGSDIRSWLLDNLNISYSLFFSKFLRIW
;
A
#
# COMPACT_ATOMS: atom_id res chain seq x y z
N MET A 1 -17.74 4.21 21.25
CA MET A 1 -16.71 3.18 21.25
C MET A 1 -15.56 3.63 20.38
N PRO A 2 -14.49 4.04 20.98
CA PRO A 2 -13.38 4.66 20.24
C PRO A 2 -12.63 3.70 19.32
N HIS A 3 -12.78 2.41 19.50
CA HIS A 3 -12.04 1.44 18.69
C HIS A 3 -12.71 1.07 17.37
N MET A 4 -13.98 1.37 17.25
CA MET A 4 -14.80 0.84 16.16
C MET A 4 -14.53 1.50 14.82
N ASN A 5 -13.94 2.67 14.83
CA ASN A 5 -13.87 3.48 13.63
C ASN A 5 -12.53 3.43 12.92
N LYS A 6 -11.66 2.54 13.36
CA LYS A 6 -10.33 2.42 12.77
C LYS A 6 -10.14 1.14 11.96
N GLN A 7 -11.22 0.58 11.48
CA GLN A 7 -11.10 -0.53 10.54
C GLN A 7 -10.51 -0.04 9.25
N MET A 8 -9.62 -0.84 8.71
CA MET A 8 -8.99 -0.54 7.45
C MET A 8 -8.76 -1.83 6.68
N ALA A 9 -8.73 -1.75 5.38
CA ALA A 9 -8.29 -2.85 4.55
C ALA A 9 -6.82 -2.63 4.22
N SER A 10 -6.00 -3.59 4.53
CA SER A 10 -4.57 -3.53 4.27
C SER A 10 -4.25 -4.46 3.10
N PHE A 11 -3.58 -3.93 2.08
CA PHE A 11 -3.21 -4.68 0.90
C PHE A 11 -1.70 -4.84 0.82
N PHE A 12 -1.25 -6.08 0.78
CA PHE A 12 0.14 -6.43 0.50
C PHE A 12 0.26 -6.62 -1.01
N LEU A 13 0.77 -5.61 -1.68
CA LEU A 13 0.76 -5.59 -3.14
C LEU A 13 1.81 -6.52 -3.74
N THR A 14 2.99 -6.54 -3.16
CA THR A 14 4.10 -7.27 -3.74
C THR A 14 5.17 -7.55 -2.69
N THR A 15 5.93 -8.61 -2.92
CA THR A 15 7.13 -8.91 -2.13
C THR A 15 8.38 -8.22 -2.70
N ARG A 16 8.27 -7.58 -3.87
CA ARG A 16 9.40 -6.88 -4.49
C ARG A 16 9.77 -5.63 -3.74
N CYS A 17 11.05 -5.36 -3.65
CA CYS A 17 11.54 -4.13 -3.04
C CYS A 17 12.79 -3.67 -3.78
N ASN A 18 12.92 -2.36 -3.94
CA ASN A 18 14.06 -1.75 -4.62
C ASN A 18 15.18 -1.31 -3.65
N LEU A 19 15.04 -1.59 -2.37
CA LEU A 19 16.04 -1.30 -1.35
C LEU A 19 16.32 -2.51 -0.49
N ARG A 20 17.50 -2.50 0.14
CA ARG A 20 17.91 -3.53 1.09
C ARG A 20 18.31 -2.85 2.40
N CYS A 21 17.30 -2.52 3.19
CA CYS A 21 17.51 -1.83 4.44
C CYS A 21 18.06 -2.78 5.49
N ILE A 22 19.06 -2.35 6.23
CA ILE A 22 19.66 -3.19 7.29
C ILE A 22 18.70 -3.43 8.44
N TYR A 23 17.74 -2.55 8.65
CA TYR A 23 16.74 -2.65 9.71
C TYR A 23 15.40 -3.20 9.23
N CYS A 24 15.34 -3.74 8.03
CA CYS A 24 14.08 -4.24 7.46
C CYS A 24 13.59 -5.44 8.26
N TYR A 25 12.41 -5.33 8.85
CA TYR A 25 11.82 -6.40 9.66
C TYR A 25 11.45 -7.62 8.82
N ASN A 26 11.37 -7.49 7.50
CA ASN A 26 11.09 -8.60 6.58
C ASN A 26 12.36 -9.13 5.91
N ARG A 27 13.53 -8.74 6.37
CA ARG A 27 14.79 -9.02 5.68
C ARG A 27 15.03 -10.51 5.46
N GLU A 28 14.82 -11.31 6.49
CA GLU A 28 15.03 -12.76 6.41
C GLU A 28 13.94 -13.42 5.58
N GLU A 29 12.71 -13.04 5.81
CA GLU A 29 11.57 -13.60 5.11
C GLU A 29 11.65 -13.32 3.62
N ARG A 30 12.07 -12.11 3.24
CA ARG A 30 12.19 -11.73 1.84
C ARG A 30 13.23 -12.55 1.08
N SER A 31 14.28 -12.97 1.73
CA SER A 31 15.30 -13.83 1.09
C SER A 31 14.78 -15.22 0.78
N GLN A 32 13.73 -15.66 1.47
CA GLN A 32 13.14 -16.98 1.33
C GLN A 32 11.85 -16.98 0.52
N LEU A 33 11.20 -15.83 0.38
CA LEU A 33 9.92 -15.75 -0.33
C LEU A 33 10.17 -15.62 -1.83
N LYS A 34 9.36 -16.35 -2.60
CA LYS A 34 9.27 -16.11 -4.02
C LYS A 34 8.68 -14.73 -4.26
N GLU A 35 9.13 -14.10 -5.34
CA GLU A 35 8.56 -12.84 -5.78
C GLU A 35 7.09 -13.06 -6.15
N GLN A 36 6.21 -12.34 -5.48
CA GLN A 36 4.77 -12.45 -5.67
C GLN A 36 4.15 -11.06 -5.74
N THR A 37 3.14 -10.94 -6.58
CA THR A 37 2.33 -9.73 -6.68
C THR A 37 0.86 -10.13 -6.58
N LEU A 38 0.10 -9.36 -5.81
CA LEU A 38 -1.32 -9.61 -5.61
C LEU A 38 -2.08 -9.51 -6.93
N PRO A 39 -2.87 -10.53 -7.32
CA PRO A 39 -3.71 -10.42 -8.50
C PRO A 39 -4.79 -9.36 -8.33
N LEU A 40 -5.07 -8.62 -9.38
CA LEU A 40 -6.05 -7.53 -9.32
C LEU A 40 -7.46 -8.01 -9.00
N ASP A 41 -7.87 -9.14 -9.54
CA ASP A 41 -9.20 -9.70 -9.27
C ASP A 41 -9.38 -10.04 -7.79
N ILE A 42 -8.34 -10.58 -7.15
CA ILE A 42 -8.36 -10.86 -5.72
C ILE A 42 -8.41 -9.56 -4.92
N ALA A 43 -7.66 -8.54 -5.35
CA ALA A 43 -7.71 -7.23 -4.70
C ALA A 43 -9.10 -6.62 -4.77
N LYS A 44 -9.77 -6.73 -5.91
CA LYS A 44 -11.15 -6.23 -6.09
C LYS A 44 -12.12 -6.96 -5.17
N GLU A 45 -12.00 -8.28 -5.06
CA GLU A 45 -12.81 -9.05 -4.12
C GLU A 45 -12.60 -8.57 -2.68
N GLY A 46 -11.35 -8.28 -2.33
CA GLY A 46 -11.02 -7.74 -1.01
C GLY A 46 -11.68 -6.39 -0.75
N VAL A 47 -11.67 -5.50 -1.72
CA VAL A 47 -12.34 -4.20 -1.61
C VAL A 47 -13.84 -4.39 -1.43
N ASP A 48 -14.45 -5.26 -2.23
CA ASP A 48 -15.89 -5.53 -2.15
C ASP A 48 -16.28 -6.10 -0.78
N TYR A 49 -15.52 -7.06 -0.30
CA TYR A 49 -15.74 -7.65 1.02
C TYR A 49 -15.66 -6.61 2.13
N TYR A 50 -14.61 -5.79 2.07
CA TYR A 50 -14.39 -4.77 3.09
C TYR A 50 -15.53 -3.74 3.08
N PHE A 51 -15.94 -3.27 1.91
CA PHE A 51 -17.00 -2.27 1.82
C PHE A 51 -18.37 -2.82 2.18
N THR A 52 -18.58 -4.12 2.01
CA THR A 52 -19.82 -4.77 2.41
C THR A 52 -19.90 -4.96 3.94
N ASN A 53 -18.79 -5.25 4.57
CA ASN A 53 -18.75 -5.64 5.97
C ASN A 53 -18.26 -4.55 6.93
N SER A 54 -17.98 -3.37 6.43
CA SER A 54 -17.47 -2.26 7.23
C SER A 54 -18.07 -0.95 6.75
N LEU A 55 -18.24 -0.02 7.68
CA LEU A 55 -18.64 1.36 7.35
C LEU A 55 -17.43 2.22 6.99
N SER A 56 -16.24 1.78 7.33
CA SER A 56 -15.01 2.50 7.02
C SER A 56 -14.67 2.36 5.54
N ARG A 57 -13.98 3.38 5.00
CA ARG A 57 -13.52 3.42 3.62
C ARG A 57 -12.05 3.77 3.56
N HIS A 58 -11.27 3.16 4.46
CA HIS A 58 -9.85 3.42 4.58
C HIS A 58 -9.03 2.24 4.07
N ILE A 59 -8.20 2.48 3.09
CA ILE A 59 -7.34 1.46 2.47
C ILE A 59 -5.89 1.81 2.73
N ARG A 60 -5.12 0.81 3.12
CA ARG A 60 -3.70 0.94 3.41
C ARG A 60 -2.90 0.02 2.50
N PHE A 61 -1.85 0.57 1.91
CA PHE A 61 -0.90 -0.20 1.12
C PHE A 61 0.41 -0.34 1.87
N TYR A 62 0.82 -1.56 2.10
CA TYR A 62 2.10 -1.85 2.72
C TYR A 62 2.46 -3.30 2.47
N GLY A 63 3.47 -3.80 3.12
CA GLY A 63 3.75 -5.21 3.06
C GLY A 63 5.23 -5.53 3.13
N PRO A 64 5.58 -6.79 2.89
CA PRO A 64 6.97 -7.24 2.96
C PRO A 64 7.86 -6.62 1.89
N GLY A 65 7.29 -6.14 0.80
CA GLY A 65 8.02 -5.42 -0.24
C GLY A 65 7.71 -3.94 -0.23
N GLU A 66 8.11 -3.26 -1.29
CA GLU A 66 7.83 -1.85 -1.49
C GLU A 66 6.59 -1.70 -2.37
N PRO A 67 5.48 -1.15 -1.86
CA PRO A 67 4.22 -1.08 -2.63
C PRO A 67 4.35 -0.36 -3.96
N THR A 68 5.20 0.65 -4.07
CA THR A 68 5.37 1.39 -5.32
C THR A 68 6.03 0.55 -6.43
N GLN A 69 6.59 -0.59 -6.10
CA GLN A 69 7.06 -1.55 -7.12
C GLN A 69 5.89 -2.23 -7.85
N ALA A 70 4.69 -2.13 -7.31
CA ALA A 70 3.45 -2.58 -7.95
C ALA A 70 2.53 -1.39 -8.21
N PHE A 71 3.07 -0.33 -8.75
CA PHE A 71 2.38 0.95 -8.90
C PHE A 71 1.13 0.84 -9.78
N SER A 72 1.21 0.10 -10.88
CA SER A 72 0.06 -0.10 -11.77
C SER A 72 -1.10 -0.76 -11.01
N LEU A 73 -0.80 -1.77 -10.22
CA LEU A 73 -1.79 -2.45 -9.39
C LEU A 73 -2.38 -1.49 -8.35
N MET A 74 -1.54 -0.70 -7.70
CA MET A 74 -2.00 0.30 -6.74
C MET A 74 -3.00 1.26 -7.36
N LYS A 75 -2.68 1.79 -8.54
CA LYS A 75 -3.58 2.70 -9.25
C LYS A 75 -4.91 2.05 -9.56
N ASP A 76 -4.89 0.81 -10.00
CA ASP A 76 -6.12 0.09 -10.35
C ASP A 76 -6.99 -0.17 -9.12
N ILE A 77 -6.38 -0.50 -8.00
CA ILE A 77 -7.12 -0.71 -6.75
C ILE A 77 -7.75 0.60 -6.27
N VAL A 78 -7.00 1.70 -6.32
CA VAL A 78 -7.51 3.00 -5.90
C VAL A 78 -8.66 3.44 -6.81
N ALA A 79 -8.53 3.25 -8.11
CA ALA A 79 -9.59 3.60 -9.06
C ALA A 79 -10.86 2.79 -8.78
N TYR A 80 -10.72 1.50 -8.55
CA TYR A 80 -11.84 0.63 -8.23
C TYR A 80 -12.53 1.03 -6.92
N ALA A 81 -11.74 1.25 -5.88
CA ALA A 81 -12.27 1.63 -4.58
C ALA A 81 -12.95 3.01 -4.64
N ARG A 82 -12.36 3.95 -5.36
CA ARG A 82 -12.92 5.31 -5.48
C ARG A 82 -14.22 5.29 -6.28
N GLN A 83 -14.34 4.43 -7.27
CA GLN A 83 -15.59 4.26 -8.02
C GLN A 83 -16.74 3.87 -7.10
N LYS A 84 -16.45 3.10 -6.05
CA LYS A 84 -17.47 2.63 -5.11
C LYS A 84 -17.67 3.57 -3.93
N ALA A 85 -16.61 4.17 -3.42
CA ALA A 85 -16.65 4.96 -2.20
C ALA A 85 -16.66 6.48 -2.45
N GLY A 86 -16.26 6.91 -3.64
CA GLY A 86 -16.19 8.34 -3.96
C GLY A 86 -15.25 9.09 -3.03
N ASP A 87 -15.68 10.24 -2.56
CA ASP A 87 -14.89 11.11 -1.69
C ASP A 87 -14.73 10.57 -0.27
N LEU A 88 -15.45 9.52 0.08
CA LEU A 88 -15.30 8.87 1.38
C LEU A 88 -14.02 8.05 1.47
N LEU A 89 -13.42 7.71 0.35
CA LEU A 89 -12.21 6.91 0.34
C LEU A 89 -11.04 7.69 0.93
N THR A 90 -10.38 7.10 1.90
CA THR A 90 -9.10 7.56 2.40
C THR A 90 -8.07 6.46 2.21
N THR A 91 -6.84 6.86 1.97
CA THR A 91 -5.78 5.92 1.67
C THR A 91 -4.52 6.24 2.48
N GLU A 92 -3.77 5.21 2.76
CA GLU A 92 -2.51 5.31 3.48
C GLU A 92 -1.47 4.48 2.75
N LEU A 93 -0.26 5.01 2.65
CA LEU A 93 0.84 4.32 1.99
C LEU A 93 2.04 4.26 2.91
N GLN A 94 2.56 3.05 3.14
CA GLN A 94 3.88 2.87 3.74
C GLN A 94 4.87 2.59 2.63
N THR A 95 5.88 3.43 2.51
CA THR A 95 6.84 3.36 1.42
C THR A 95 8.22 3.74 1.90
N ASN A 96 9.23 3.24 1.18
CA ASN A 96 10.62 3.64 1.42
C ASN A 96 10.96 4.99 0.76
N GLY A 97 10.04 5.55 -0.03
CA GLY A 97 10.24 6.84 -0.67
C GLY A 97 11.10 6.83 -1.92
N CYS A 98 11.61 5.66 -2.32
CA CYS A 98 12.47 5.55 -3.51
C CYS A 98 11.66 5.25 -4.75
N PHE A 99 11.13 6.30 -5.35
CA PHE A 99 10.36 6.19 -6.58
C PHE A 99 10.50 7.48 -7.40
N GLY A 100 10.16 7.39 -8.66
CA GLY A 100 10.34 8.51 -9.60
C GLY A 100 9.30 9.61 -9.45
N SER A 101 9.49 10.66 -10.24
CA SER A 101 8.62 11.84 -10.17
C SER A 101 7.20 11.57 -10.66
N ASP A 102 7.03 10.63 -11.57
CA ASP A 102 5.71 10.24 -12.07
C ASP A 102 4.86 9.59 -10.97
N ILE A 103 5.46 8.70 -10.19
CA ILE A 103 4.79 8.09 -9.05
C ILE A 103 4.48 9.15 -8.00
N ARG A 104 5.44 10.01 -7.70
CA ARG A 104 5.26 11.08 -6.73
C ARG A 104 4.11 12.00 -7.12
N SER A 105 4.05 12.40 -8.37
CA SER A 105 2.98 13.28 -8.86
C SER A 105 1.62 12.62 -8.72
N TRP A 106 1.53 11.35 -9.10
CA TRP A 106 0.28 10.62 -8.96
C TRP A 106 -0.16 10.52 -7.50
N LEU A 107 0.77 10.22 -6.60
CA LEU A 107 0.46 10.11 -5.17
C LEU A 107 -0.07 11.42 -4.62
N LEU A 108 0.55 12.54 -4.98
CA LEU A 108 0.11 13.85 -4.52
C LEU A 108 -1.27 14.22 -5.05
N ASP A 109 -1.61 13.78 -6.26
CA ASP A 109 -2.86 14.16 -6.91
C ASP A 109 -4.02 13.23 -6.53
N ASN A 110 -3.74 11.99 -6.19
CA ASN A 110 -4.76 10.96 -6.10
C ASN A 110 -4.97 10.38 -4.69
N LEU A 111 -4.03 10.58 -3.81
CA LEU A 111 -4.16 10.03 -2.46
C LEU A 111 -4.37 11.17 -1.46
N ASN A 112 -5.53 11.18 -0.82
CA ASN A 112 -5.82 12.06 0.30
C ASN A 112 -5.28 11.40 1.57
N ILE A 113 -3.98 11.46 1.77
CA ILE A 113 -3.26 10.46 2.54
C ILE A 113 -2.39 11.00 3.62
N SER A 114 -2.17 10.12 4.61
CA SER A 114 -0.96 10.12 5.39
C SER A 114 0.04 9.15 4.78
N TYR A 115 1.28 9.57 4.71
CA TYR A 115 2.40 8.72 4.30
C TYR A 115 3.15 8.27 5.52
N SER A 116 3.55 7.01 5.51
CA SER A 116 4.54 6.53 6.47
C SER A 116 5.80 6.19 5.70
N LEU A 117 6.85 6.93 5.96
CA LEU A 117 8.13 6.73 5.31
C LEU A 117 9.09 6.03 6.27
N PHE A 118 9.65 4.91 5.85
CA PHE A 118 10.63 4.17 6.61
C PHE A 118 12.00 4.32 6.00
N PHE A 119 12.65 5.44 6.25
CA PHE A 119 14.01 5.62 5.79
C PHE A 119 14.77 6.47 6.77
N SER A 120 14.97 7.71 6.54
CA SER A 120 15.68 8.58 7.44
C SER A 120 17.12 8.09 7.66
N LYS A 121 17.67 8.40 8.80
CA LYS A 121 19.05 8.06 9.15
C LYS A 121 19.34 6.57 9.22
N PHE A 122 18.33 5.75 9.26
CA PHE A 122 18.51 4.30 9.34
C PHE A 122 18.56 3.63 7.99
N LEU A 123 18.25 4.35 6.94
CA LEU A 123 18.29 3.83 5.60
C LEU A 123 19.71 3.85 5.09
N ARG A 124 20.17 2.69 4.64
CA ARG A 124 21.36 2.62 3.82
C ARG A 124 20.94 2.12 2.45
N ILE A 125 21.30 2.93 1.46
CA ILE A 125 21.04 2.62 0.06
C ILE A 125 22.39 2.32 -0.58
N TRP A 126 22.49 1.15 -1.19
CA TRP A 126 23.72 0.74 -1.86
C TRP A 126 23.44 -0.14 -3.05
#